data_838c71890a94f8c31e0c8d5c96334482
#
_entry.id   838c71890a94f8c31e0c8d5c96334482
#
_cell.length_a   1.000
_cell.length_b   1.000
_cell.length_c   1.000
_cell.angle_alpha   90.00
_cell.angle_beta   90.00
_cell.angle_gamma   90.00
#
_symmetry.space_group_name_H-M   'P 1'
#
loop_
_entity.id
_entity.type
_entity.pdbx_description
1 polymer ?
#
loop_
_entity_poly.entity_id
_entity_poly.type
_entity_poly.pdbx_seq_one_letter_code
_entity_poly.pdbx_strand_id
1 'polypeptide(L)'
;MDVLIESTRDFEQDLEQFSNTEKFKIIKKLNSYVELLSIDKNLFYKHSAQLRNIRLKENYDSSIYSLRINENLRIILTIDDDPIFERTVITLFRAVKAKDAAKAYNSVAETLYQDFTIENQEIEVPTC
;
A
#
# COMPACT_ATOMS: atom_id res chain seq x y z
N MET A 1 -7.90 10.58 16.13
CA MET A 1 -6.57 10.19 15.67
C MET A 1 -6.23 10.93 14.40
N ASP A 2 -5.04 11.48 14.33
CA ASP A 2 -4.61 12.19 13.15
C ASP A 2 -4.09 11.22 12.11
N VAL A 3 -4.38 11.51 10.85
CA VAL A 3 -3.89 10.72 9.74
C VAL A 3 -3.11 11.65 8.81
N LEU A 4 -1.85 11.29 8.57
CA LEU A 4 -1.00 12.01 7.64
C LEU A 4 -0.86 11.19 6.35
N ILE A 5 -1.06 11.82 5.21
CA ILE A 5 -0.91 11.15 3.93
C ILE A 5 0.27 11.74 3.20
N GLU A 6 1.16 10.87 2.75
CA GLU A 6 2.33 11.26 1.96
C GLU A 6 2.31 10.49 0.65
N SER A 7 2.86 11.08 -0.40
CA SER A 7 2.97 10.39 -1.67
C SER A 7 4.42 10.39 -2.13
N THR A 8 4.79 9.32 -2.85
CA THR A 8 6.12 9.23 -3.44
C THR A 8 6.08 9.82 -4.84
N ARG A 9 7.27 10.06 -5.38
CA ARG A 9 7.39 10.53 -6.76
C ARG A 9 6.77 9.51 -7.72
N ASP A 10 7.00 8.23 -7.48
CA ASP A 10 6.47 7.18 -8.34
C ASP A 10 4.94 7.20 -8.37
N PHE A 11 4.31 7.42 -7.23
CA PHE A 11 2.86 7.52 -7.17
C PHE A 11 2.37 8.72 -7.98
N GLU A 12 3.06 9.84 -7.85
CA GLU A 12 2.67 11.05 -8.58
C GLU A 12 2.83 10.87 -10.08
N GLN A 13 3.89 10.17 -10.50
CA GLN A 13 4.08 9.85 -11.90
C GLN A 13 3.02 8.89 -12.41
N ASP A 14 2.65 7.91 -11.59
CA ASP A 14 1.57 7.00 -11.97
C ASP A 14 0.27 7.77 -12.21
N LEU A 15 -0.04 8.73 -11.36
CA LEU A 15 -1.27 9.51 -11.52
C LEU A 15 -1.30 10.26 -12.85
N GLU A 16 -0.16 10.71 -13.32
CA GLU A 16 -0.10 11.44 -14.59
C GLU A 16 -0.48 10.56 -15.77
N GLN A 17 -0.42 9.23 -15.61
CA GLN A 17 -0.81 8.33 -16.68
C GLN A 17 -2.32 8.17 -16.80
N PHE A 18 -3.07 8.63 -15.82
CA PHE A 18 -4.52 8.47 -15.81
C PHE A 18 -5.21 9.72 -16.31
N SER A 19 -6.43 9.56 -16.84
CA SER A 19 -7.25 10.68 -17.26
C SER A 19 -7.63 11.51 -16.03
N ASN A 20 -8.07 12.74 -16.28
CA ASN A 20 -8.52 13.60 -15.18
C ASN A 20 -9.70 12.98 -14.43
N THR A 21 -10.59 12.31 -15.14
CA THR A 21 -11.72 11.63 -14.53
C THR A 21 -11.24 10.54 -13.58
N GLU A 22 -10.26 9.75 -14.02
CA GLU A 22 -9.72 8.68 -13.19
C GLU A 22 -8.96 9.23 -11.98
N LYS A 23 -8.18 10.29 -12.17
CA LYS A 23 -7.49 10.94 -11.07
C LYS A 23 -8.47 11.40 -10.00
N PHE A 24 -9.56 12.01 -10.44
CA PHE A 24 -10.58 12.50 -9.52
C PHE A 24 -11.19 11.35 -8.72
N LYS A 25 -11.49 10.24 -9.39
CA LYS A 25 -12.04 9.07 -8.71
C LYS A 25 -11.07 8.49 -7.69
N ILE A 26 -9.79 8.43 -8.03
CA ILE A 26 -8.76 7.93 -7.12
C ILE A 26 -8.70 8.80 -5.87
N ILE A 27 -8.60 10.10 -6.05
CA ILE A 27 -8.46 11.04 -4.93
C ILE A 27 -9.71 11.00 -4.05
N LYS A 28 -10.88 10.99 -4.67
CA LYS A 28 -12.13 10.96 -3.92
C LYS A 28 -12.25 9.68 -3.09
N LYS A 29 -11.86 8.55 -3.68
CA LYS A 29 -11.94 7.27 -3.00
C LYS A 29 -10.93 7.19 -1.86
N LEU A 30 -9.72 7.71 -2.09
CA LEU A 30 -8.71 7.75 -1.05
C LEU A 30 -9.20 8.56 0.14
N ASN A 31 -9.80 9.72 -0.09
CA ASN A 31 -10.31 10.54 0.99
C ASN A 31 -11.39 9.81 1.77
N SER A 32 -12.25 9.07 1.09
CA SER A 32 -13.29 8.28 1.76
C SER A 32 -12.68 7.21 2.65
N TYR A 33 -11.65 6.52 2.16
CA TYR A 33 -11.01 5.48 2.94
C TYR A 33 -10.24 6.04 4.13
N VAL A 34 -9.65 7.22 3.98
CA VAL A 34 -8.97 7.87 5.09
C VAL A 34 -9.97 8.20 6.20
N GLU A 35 -11.16 8.65 5.82
CA GLU A 35 -12.21 8.90 6.81
C GLU A 35 -12.59 7.62 7.53
N LEU A 36 -12.71 6.51 6.81
CA LEU A 36 -13.00 5.23 7.44
C LEU A 36 -11.91 4.84 8.42
N LEU A 37 -10.67 5.05 8.06
CA LEU A 37 -9.55 4.73 8.93
C LEU A 37 -9.62 5.51 10.23
N SER A 38 -10.04 6.78 10.16
CA SER A 38 -10.16 7.62 11.34
C SER A 38 -11.29 7.16 12.25
N ILE A 39 -12.34 6.55 11.69
CA ILE A 39 -13.49 6.10 12.45
C ILE A 39 -13.29 4.68 12.95
N ASP A 40 -12.90 3.77 12.08
CA ASP A 40 -12.78 2.37 12.43
C ASP A 40 -11.78 1.71 11.47
N LYS A 41 -10.61 1.36 12.00
CA LYS A 41 -9.57 0.73 11.18
C LYS A 41 -10.05 -0.55 10.51
N ASN A 42 -10.93 -1.30 11.17
CA ASN A 42 -11.41 -2.55 10.60
C ASN A 42 -12.19 -2.34 9.33
N LEU A 43 -12.94 -1.24 9.24
CA LEU A 43 -13.67 -0.93 8.02
C LEU A 43 -12.71 -0.62 6.88
N PHE A 44 -11.62 0.08 7.17
CA PHE A 44 -10.62 0.35 6.17
C PHE A 44 -10.00 -0.95 5.65
N TYR A 45 -9.60 -1.83 6.56
CA TYR A 45 -8.91 -3.05 6.16
C TYR A 45 -9.78 -4.01 5.37
N LYS A 46 -11.09 -3.86 5.40
CA LYS A 46 -11.96 -4.66 4.53
C LYS A 46 -11.76 -4.34 3.05
N HIS A 47 -11.25 -3.15 2.73
CA HIS A 47 -11.07 -2.72 1.36
C HIS A 47 -9.62 -2.84 0.89
N SER A 48 -8.76 -3.38 1.73
CA SER A 48 -7.35 -3.53 1.39
C SER A 48 -6.92 -4.97 1.61
N ALA A 49 -5.77 -5.32 1.06
CA ALA A 49 -5.24 -6.66 1.19
C ALA A 49 -3.73 -6.64 1.11
N GLN A 50 -3.12 -7.60 1.79
CA GLN A 50 -1.72 -7.89 1.58
C GLN A 50 -1.66 -9.00 0.54
N LEU A 51 -1.03 -8.72 -0.59
CA LEU A 51 -1.04 -9.64 -1.72
C LEU A 51 -0.14 -10.84 -1.53
N ARG A 52 0.86 -10.70 -0.65
CA ARG A 52 1.74 -11.80 -0.32
C ARG A 52 2.04 -11.74 1.15
N ASN A 53 2.35 -12.90 1.71
CA ASN A 53 2.85 -12.95 3.07
C ASN A 53 4.32 -12.57 3.02
N ILE A 54 4.63 -11.37 3.48
CA ILE A 54 5.99 -10.88 3.56
C ILE A 54 6.39 -10.89 5.02
N ARG A 55 7.45 -11.64 5.31
CA ARG A 55 7.92 -11.76 6.67
C ARG A 55 9.29 -11.14 6.77
N LEU A 56 9.41 -10.15 7.61
CA LEU A 56 10.67 -9.48 7.83
C LEU A 56 11.55 -10.30 8.74
N LYS A 57 12.83 -9.96 8.83
CA LYS A 57 13.68 -10.53 9.83
C LYS A 57 13.03 -10.31 11.18
N GLU A 58 13.14 -11.25 12.06
CA GLU A 58 12.58 -11.17 13.40
C GLU A 58 11.06 -11.24 13.42
N ASN A 59 10.47 -11.73 12.35
CA ASN A 59 9.04 -12.01 12.30
C ASN A 59 8.12 -10.80 12.38
N TYR A 60 8.58 -9.66 11.95
CA TYR A 60 7.69 -8.50 11.85
C TYR A 60 6.82 -8.62 10.60
N ASP A 61 5.59 -8.20 10.73
CA ASP A 61 4.66 -8.20 9.61
C ASP A 61 4.88 -6.97 8.73
N SER A 62 4.57 -7.14 7.46
CA SER A 62 4.64 -6.02 6.51
C SER A 62 3.48 -5.06 6.75
N SER A 63 3.74 -3.77 6.55
CA SER A 63 2.69 -2.75 6.59
C SER A 63 2.22 -2.35 5.18
N ILE A 64 2.59 -3.11 4.15
CA ILE A 64 2.22 -2.81 2.77
C ILE A 64 0.86 -3.41 2.46
N TYR A 65 0.00 -2.61 1.86
CA TYR A 65 -1.34 -3.04 1.47
C TYR A 65 -1.64 -2.64 0.05
N SER A 66 -2.51 -3.41 -0.59
CA SER A 66 -3.08 -3.07 -1.88
C SER A 66 -4.52 -2.65 -1.64
N LEU A 67 -4.83 -1.39 -1.88
CA LEU A 67 -6.14 -0.83 -1.64
C LEU A 67 -6.94 -0.82 -2.93
N ARG A 68 -8.12 -1.40 -2.89
CA ARG A 68 -8.97 -1.45 -4.07
C ARG A 68 -9.72 -0.13 -4.23
N ILE A 69 -9.48 0.54 -5.35
CA ILE A 69 -10.22 1.75 -5.70
C ILE A 69 -11.50 1.39 -6.46
N ASN A 70 -11.35 0.52 -7.45
CA ASN A 70 -12.48 -0.05 -8.17
C ASN A 70 -12.00 -1.37 -8.79
N GLU A 71 -12.75 -1.94 -9.70
CA GLU A 71 -12.38 -3.23 -10.27
C GLU A 71 -11.03 -3.19 -10.99
N ASN A 72 -10.65 -2.05 -11.53
CA ASN A 72 -9.48 -1.94 -12.38
C ASN A 72 -8.27 -1.28 -11.73
N LEU A 73 -8.45 -0.58 -10.62
CA LEU A 73 -7.39 0.26 -10.06
C LEU A 73 -7.06 -0.13 -8.63
N ARG A 74 -5.77 -0.12 -8.34
CA ARG A 74 -5.25 -0.45 -7.01
C ARG A 74 -4.22 0.59 -6.60
N ILE A 75 -4.18 0.89 -5.31
CA ILE A 75 -3.15 1.76 -4.74
C ILE A 75 -2.29 0.90 -3.82
N ILE A 76 -0.99 0.91 -4.05
CA ILE A 76 -0.06 0.24 -3.15
C ILE A 76 0.42 1.28 -2.14
N LEU A 77 0.20 0.99 -0.87
CA LEU A 77 0.48 1.95 0.18
C LEU A 77 0.96 1.23 1.44
N THR A 78 1.54 2.00 2.34
CA THR A 78 1.87 1.50 3.68
C THR A 78 1.03 2.26 4.69
N ILE A 79 0.77 1.60 5.81
CA ILE A 79 0.07 2.20 6.94
C ILE A 79 0.94 1.96 8.16
N ASP A 80 1.45 3.03 8.72
CA ASP A 80 2.36 2.97 9.87
C ASP A 80 1.82 3.81 11.00
N ASP A 81 1.85 3.28 12.22
CA ASP A 81 1.45 4.02 13.39
C ASP A 81 2.66 4.73 13.97
N ASP A 82 2.46 5.99 14.31
CA ASP A 82 3.49 6.81 14.93
C ASP A 82 3.07 7.04 16.37
N PRO A 83 3.60 6.25 17.30
CA PRO A 83 3.18 6.35 18.71
C PRO A 83 3.67 7.64 19.38
N ILE A 84 4.71 8.25 18.86
CA ILE A 84 5.25 9.47 19.48
C ILE A 84 4.29 10.64 19.31
N PHE A 85 3.74 10.79 18.08
CA PHE A 85 2.83 11.87 17.79
C PHE A 85 1.38 11.41 17.72
N GLU A 86 1.13 10.15 18.06
CA GLU A 86 -0.22 9.58 18.12
C GLU A 86 -0.99 9.78 16.82
N ARG A 87 -0.35 9.41 15.73
CA ARG A 87 -0.96 9.56 14.40
C ARG A 87 -0.68 8.31 13.56
N THR A 88 -1.44 8.18 12.48
CA THR A 88 -1.22 7.13 11.48
C THR A 88 -0.68 7.80 10.23
N VAL A 89 0.37 7.22 9.66
CA VAL A 89 0.98 7.73 8.43
C VAL A 89 0.68 6.76 7.30
N ILE A 90 0.05 7.27 6.24
CA ILE A 90 -0.22 6.50 5.03
C ILE A 90 0.71 7.02 3.94
N THR A 91 1.54 6.15 3.39
CA THR A 91 2.44 6.53 2.30
C THR A 91 1.95 5.85 1.02
N LEU A 92 1.70 6.65 0.00
CA LEU A 92 1.18 6.16 -1.28
C LEU A 92 2.35 5.92 -2.21
N PHE A 93 2.58 4.64 -2.56
CA PHE A 93 3.75 4.25 -3.35
C PHE A 93 3.47 4.08 -4.83
N ARG A 94 2.33 3.50 -5.19
CA ARG A 94 2.02 3.25 -6.59
C ARG A 94 0.51 3.30 -6.83
N ALA A 95 0.13 3.74 -8.02
CA ALA A 95 -1.25 3.66 -8.48
C ALA A 95 -1.21 2.86 -9.79
N VAL A 96 -1.77 1.65 -9.77
CA VAL A 96 -1.62 0.73 -10.89
C VAL A 96 -2.94 0.05 -11.21
N LYS A 97 -2.99 -0.57 -12.37
CA LYS A 97 -4.14 -1.40 -12.73
C LYS A 97 -4.11 -2.69 -11.93
N ALA A 98 -5.27 -3.26 -11.72
CA ALA A 98 -5.40 -4.48 -10.90
C ALA A 98 -4.47 -5.59 -11.39
N LYS A 99 -4.31 -5.73 -12.69
CA LYS A 99 -3.46 -6.79 -13.24
C LYS A 99 -1.98 -6.62 -12.90
N ASP A 100 -1.57 -5.41 -12.58
CA ASP A 100 -0.18 -5.11 -12.26
C ASP A 100 0.06 -4.99 -10.76
N ALA A 101 -0.97 -5.19 -9.95
CA ALA A 101 -0.88 -4.92 -8.51
C ALA A 101 0.15 -5.79 -7.80
N ALA A 102 0.18 -7.08 -8.13
CA ALA A 102 1.13 -7.98 -7.45
C ALA A 102 2.56 -7.60 -7.76
N LYS A 103 2.84 -7.23 -9.02
CA LYS A 103 4.17 -6.84 -9.42
C LYS A 103 4.60 -5.55 -8.73
N ALA A 104 3.69 -4.57 -8.67
CA ALA A 104 3.97 -3.31 -8.02
C ALA A 104 4.17 -3.50 -6.52
N TYR A 105 3.35 -4.34 -5.90
CA TYR A 105 3.46 -4.66 -4.48
C TYR A 105 4.84 -5.24 -4.17
N ASN A 106 5.29 -6.21 -4.98
CA ASN A 106 6.60 -6.82 -4.77
C ASN A 106 7.74 -5.82 -4.95
N SER A 107 7.61 -4.94 -5.93
CA SER A 107 8.62 -3.93 -6.18
C SER A 107 8.76 -2.98 -4.99
N VAL A 108 7.65 -2.57 -4.40
CA VAL A 108 7.68 -1.72 -3.22
C VAL A 108 8.30 -2.47 -2.05
N ALA A 109 7.94 -3.74 -1.87
CA ALA A 109 8.51 -4.55 -0.79
C ALA A 109 10.01 -4.68 -0.93
N GLU A 110 10.51 -4.88 -2.14
CA GLU A 110 11.95 -4.99 -2.37
C GLU A 110 12.68 -3.71 -2.01
N THR A 111 12.04 -2.58 -2.24
CA THR A 111 12.63 -1.29 -1.91
C THR A 111 12.65 -1.05 -0.41
N LEU A 112 11.56 -1.38 0.26
CA LEU A 112 11.41 -1.06 1.69
C LEU A 112 12.07 -2.08 2.61
N TYR A 113 12.02 -3.36 2.24
CA TYR A 113 12.47 -4.43 3.12
C TYR A 113 13.58 -5.21 2.46
N GLN A 114 14.79 -4.79 2.70
CA GLN A 114 15.92 -5.46 2.09
C GLN A 114 16.22 -6.81 2.72
N ASP A 115 15.76 -7.02 3.95
CA ASP A 115 15.97 -8.28 4.66
C ASP A 115 14.62 -8.92 4.93
N PHE A 116 13.95 -9.37 3.88
CA PHE A 116 12.64 -9.98 4.04
C PHE A 116 12.56 -11.32 3.34
N THR A 117 11.55 -12.09 3.71
CA THR A 117 11.26 -13.38 3.09
C THR A 117 9.83 -13.33 2.58
N ILE A 118 9.61 -13.79 1.36
CA ILE A 118 8.28 -13.90 0.78
C ILE A 118 7.84 -15.35 0.98
N GLU A 119 6.86 -15.56 1.85
CA GLU A 119 6.50 -16.90 2.27
C GLU A 119 5.99 -17.78 1.15
N ASN A 120 5.34 -17.21 0.17
CA ASN A 120 4.75 -18.02 -0.88
C ASN A 120 5.71 -18.39 -1.97
N GLN A 121 6.97 -18.00 -1.85
CA GLN A 121 7.97 -18.40 -2.80
C GLN A 121 8.86 -19.42 -2.22
N GLU A 122 9.19 -20.33 -3.05
CA GLU A 122 10.03 -21.23 -2.59
C GLU A 122 11.23 -20.78 -2.95
N ILE A 123 11.81 -20.23 -2.86
CA ILE A 123 12.73 -19.69 -3.27
C ILE A 123 13.78 -19.93 -3.06
N GLU A 124 14.29 -20.18 -3.28
CA GLU A 124 15.10 -20.46 -3.24
C GLU A 124 15.98 -19.68 -3.17
N VAL A 125 16.43 -19.43 -2.85
CA VAL A 125 16.99 -18.75 -2.79
C VAL A 125 17.85 -18.42 -2.61
N PRO A 126 18.54 -18.24 -2.80
CA PRO A 126 19.40 -17.98 -2.73
C PRO A 126 20.04 -17.57 -2.04
N THR A 127 20.46 -17.58 -1.82
CA THR A 127 20.96 -17.33 -1.34
C THR A 127 21.67 -16.69 -1.14
N CYS A 128 22.00 -16.41 -1.08
CA CYS A 128 22.58 -15.92 -0.85
C CYS A 128 22.71 -15.32 -0.44
#